data_83053a3ec08f382ffb3dd3b4557d391c
#
_entry.id   83053a3ec08f382ffb3dd3b4557d391c
#
_cell.length_a   1.000
_cell.length_b   1.000
_cell.length_c   1.000
_cell.angle_alpha   90.00
_cell.angle_beta   90.00
_cell.angle_gamma   90.00
#
_symmetry.space_group_name_H-M   'P 1'
#
loop_
_entity.id
_entity.type
_entity.pdbx_description
1 polymer ?
#
loop_
_entity_poly.entity_id
_entity_poly.type
_entity_poly.pdbx_seq_one_letter_code
_entity_poly.pdbx_strand_id
1 'polypeptide(L)'
;MKKILLVALAVLMVLSTFIACQKPEEPEDPKEDIYTKSEGVMTYEQYAAAAVESKVVVETYIQAKQGWWEKDGVGVATFYTQDGVGGYFLYNMPCSEDDYNNKLKVGAKIKVTGYKAEWDGEVEIIDATWTLLEGNYVAPAKDVTATLANEAELVKLQNMFASVKGATVVASADKEGTEKPFLYKWDGSGQQGDDIYFKVSVDGKTYGFCVESYLCGKDSATYKAAEALKVGDKIDLEGFLYWYQGPQPHVTAIKAAK
;
A
#
# COMPACT_ATOMS: atom_id res chain seq x y z
N MET A 1 11.75 -87.58 -42.46
CA MET A 1 12.72 -87.17 -41.46
C MET A 1 13.39 -85.89 -41.97
N LYS A 2 12.98 -84.72 -41.59
CA LYS A 2 13.79 -83.47 -41.53
C LYS A 2 12.86 -82.36 -40.92
N LYS A 3 13.20 -81.97 -39.75
CA LYS A 3 12.50 -80.89 -38.96
C LYS A 3 12.83 -79.54 -39.59
N ILE A 4 11.84 -78.79 -39.96
CA ILE A 4 12.01 -77.39 -40.34
C ILE A 4 11.64 -76.51 -39.13
N LEU A 5 12.64 -75.79 -38.65
CA LEU A 5 12.55 -74.88 -37.54
C LEU A 5 12.10 -73.51 -38.09
N LEU A 6 10.88 -73.07 -37.71
CA LEU A 6 10.41 -71.72 -38.02
C LEU A 6 10.88 -70.78 -36.91
N VAL A 7 11.74 -69.84 -37.26
CA VAL A 7 12.12 -68.74 -36.36
C VAL A 7 11.14 -67.62 -36.58
N ALA A 8 10.29 -67.41 -35.58
CA ALA A 8 9.41 -66.20 -35.53
C ALA A 8 10.21 -65.08 -34.92
N LEU A 9 10.47 -64.06 -35.71
CA LEU A 9 11.09 -62.79 -35.26
C LEU A 9 10.02 -61.89 -34.66
N ALA A 10 9.94 -61.86 -33.33
CA ALA A 10 9.07 -60.91 -32.62
C ALA A 10 9.75 -59.53 -32.57
N VAL A 11 9.21 -58.57 -33.33
CA VAL A 11 9.58 -57.16 -33.23
C VAL A 11 8.88 -56.57 -32.01
N LEU A 12 9.65 -56.35 -30.95
CA LEU A 12 9.16 -55.68 -29.75
C LEU A 12 9.17 -54.15 -29.99
N MET A 13 8.01 -53.54 -30.31
CA MET A 13 7.86 -52.11 -30.28
C MET A 13 7.82 -51.65 -28.83
N VAL A 14 8.88 -51.01 -28.37
CA VAL A 14 8.92 -50.29 -27.10
C VAL A 14 8.20 -48.94 -27.31
N LEU A 15 6.93 -48.88 -26.94
CA LEU A 15 6.25 -47.59 -26.75
C LEU A 15 6.85 -46.95 -25.50
N SER A 16 7.76 -46.01 -25.67
CA SER A 16 8.16 -45.10 -24.59
C SER A 16 7.07 -44.10 -24.36
N THR A 17 6.18 -44.38 -23.39
CA THR A 17 5.29 -43.39 -22.82
C THR A 17 6.12 -42.40 -21.99
N PHE A 18 6.31 -41.19 -22.54
CA PHE A 18 6.76 -40.04 -21.74
C PHE A 18 5.67 -39.72 -20.73
N ILE A 19 5.81 -40.26 -19.52
CA ILE A 19 5.09 -39.73 -18.35
C ILE A 19 5.78 -38.43 -18.02
N ALA A 20 5.25 -37.31 -18.54
CA ALA A 20 5.59 -36.01 -18.01
C ALA A 20 5.18 -36.04 -16.55
N CYS A 21 6.13 -35.93 -15.63
CA CYS A 21 5.85 -35.60 -14.24
C CYS A 21 5.22 -34.24 -14.24
N GLN A 22 3.89 -34.18 -14.30
CA GLN A 22 3.15 -33.00 -13.87
C GLN A 22 3.43 -32.87 -12.37
N LYS A 23 4.13 -31.78 -12.03
CA LYS A 23 4.24 -31.34 -10.65
C LYS A 23 2.80 -31.28 -10.12
N PRO A 24 2.48 -31.85 -8.95
CA PRO A 24 1.16 -31.68 -8.36
C PRO A 24 0.90 -30.18 -8.30
N GLU A 25 -0.19 -29.70 -8.90
CA GLU A 25 -0.67 -28.36 -8.63
C GLU A 25 -0.94 -28.32 -7.14
N GLU A 26 -0.18 -27.49 -6.41
CA GLU A 26 -0.55 -27.11 -5.06
C GLU A 26 -1.98 -26.58 -5.17
N PRO A 27 -2.91 -27.00 -4.27
CA PRO A 27 -4.26 -26.45 -4.27
C PRO A 27 -4.11 -24.94 -4.14
N GLU A 28 -4.55 -24.19 -5.15
CA GLU A 28 -4.65 -22.74 -5.03
C GLU A 28 -5.56 -22.48 -3.83
N ASP A 29 -5.03 -21.81 -2.79
CA ASP A 29 -5.86 -21.30 -1.72
C ASP A 29 -7.00 -20.50 -2.36
N PRO A 30 -8.25 -20.68 -1.90
CA PRO A 30 -9.37 -19.93 -2.45
C PRO A 30 -9.03 -18.45 -2.38
N LYS A 31 -8.95 -17.79 -3.55
CA LYS A 31 -8.64 -16.37 -3.63
C LYS A 31 -9.64 -15.62 -2.76
N GLU A 32 -9.12 -14.87 -1.79
CA GLU A 32 -9.95 -14.02 -0.92
C GLU A 32 -10.86 -13.15 -1.78
N ASP A 33 -12.16 -13.18 -1.49
CA ASP A 33 -13.11 -12.27 -2.14
C ASP A 33 -13.01 -10.88 -1.51
N ILE A 34 -12.15 -10.07 -2.10
CA ILE A 34 -11.85 -8.70 -1.66
C ILE A 34 -12.89 -7.68 -2.11
N TYR A 35 -13.90 -8.08 -2.85
CA TYR A 35 -14.93 -7.21 -3.43
C TYR A 35 -16.28 -7.33 -2.73
N THR A 36 -16.67 -8.53 -2.30
CA THR A 36 -17.97 -8.76 -1.63
C THR A 36 -17.93 -8.24 -0.20
N LYS A 37 -19.00 -7.53 0.18
CA LYS A 37 -19.20 -6.97 1.51
C LYS A 37 -20.28 -7.75 2.27
N SER A 38 -20.11 -7.87 3.58
CA SER A 38 -21.17 -8.42 4.45
C SER A 38 -22.40 -7.52 4.48
N GLU A 39 -23.53 -8.08 4.89
CA GLU A 39 -24.76 -7.30 5.07
C GLU A 39 -24.56 -6.12 6.03
N GLY A 40 -25.08 -4.95 5.63
CA GLY A 40 -24.96 -3.70 6.39
C GLY A 40 -23.60 -3.02 6.31
N VAL A 41 -22.68 -3.51 5.47
CA VAL A 41 -21.39 -2.88 5.18
C VAL A 41 -21.49 -2.09 3.88
N MET A 42 -20.94 -0.88 3.86
CA MET A 42 -20.91 -0.01 2.69
C MET A 42 -19.96 -0.55 1.61
N THR A 43 -20.34 -0.42 0.34
CA THR A 43 -19.37 -0.49 -0.76
C THR A 43 -18.46 0.74 -0.71
N TYR A 44 -17.31 0.70 -1.43
CA TYR A 44 -16.44 1.88 -1.50
C TYR A 44 -17.16 3.10 -2.08
N GLU A 45 -17.99 2.91 -3.11
CA GLU A 45 -18.77 3.99 -3.71
C GLU A 45 -19.78 4.61 -2.73
N GLN A 46 -20.43 3.78 -1.90
CA GLN A 46 -21.34 4.25 -0.85
C GLN A 46 -20.57 5.05 0.21
N TYR A 47 -19.39 4.55 0.63
CA TYR A 47 -18.50 5.27 1.55
C TYR A 47 -18.02 6.59 0.95
N ALA A 48 -17.56 6.58 -0.31
CA ALA A 48 -17.09 7.79 -0.99
C ALA A 48 -18.20 8.85 -1.10
N ALA A 49 -19.43 8.44 -1.39
CA ALA A 49 -20.61 9.32 -1.51
C ALA A 49 -21.19 9.75 -0.14
N ALA A 50 -20.83 9.08 0.95
CA ALA A 50 -21.34 9.43 2.28
C ALA A 50 -20.89 10.85 2.68
N ALA A 51 -21.79 11.59 3.33
CA ALA A 51 -21.47 12.93 3.82
C ALA A 51 -20.40 12.89 4.93
N VAL A 52 -19.59 13.93 5.02
CA VAL A 52 -18.73 14.16 6.18
C VAL A 52 -19.60 14.21 7.44
N GLU A 53 -19.07 13.76 8.57
CA GLU A 53 -19.74 13.56 9.86
C GLU A 53 -20.78 12.43 9.89
N SER A 54 -21.02 11.74 8.77
CA SER A 54 -21.93 10.58 8.77
C SER A 54 -21.25 9.33 9.31
N LYS A 55 -22.07 8.49 9.97
CA LYS A 55 -21.63 7.17 10.43
C LYS A 55 -21.40 6.26 9.22
N VAL A 56 -20.26 5.58 9.21
CA VAL A 56 -19.86 4.64 8.15
C VAL A 56 -19.52 3.27 8.74
N VAL A 57 -19.77 2.23 7.94
CA VAL A 57 -19.39 0.84 8.27
C VAL A 57 -18.70 0.27 7.04
N VAL A 58 -17.44 -0.09 7.19
CA VAL A 58 -16.62 -0.63 6.09
C VAL A 58 -15.95 -1.95 6.48
N GLU A 59 -15.67 -2.80 5.52
CA GLU A 59 -14.76 -3.94 5.64
C GLU A 59 -13.54 -3.67 4.78
N THR A 60 -12.36 -3.81 5.36
CA THR A 60 -11.11 -3.45 4.72
C THR A 60 -9.96 -4.30 5.26
N TYR A 61 -8.79 -4.21 4.60
CA TYR A 61 -7.59 -4.95 4.97
C TYR A 61 -6.48 -3.97 5.32
N ILE A 62 -5.79 -4.20 6.43
CA ILE A 62 -4.67 -3.36 6.87
C ILE A 62 -3.53 -3.48 5.85
N GLN A 63 -3.06 -2.34 5.32
CA GLN A 63 -1.95 -2.28 4.38
C GLN A 63 -0.67 -1.73 5.02
N ALA A 64 -0.83 -0.76 5.92
CA ALA A 64 0.25 -0.22 6.74
C ALA A 64 -0.30 0.37 8.02
N LYS A 65 0.57 0.57 9.00
CA LYS A 65 0.20 1.15 10.27
C LYS A 65 1.31 2.07 10.78
N GLN A 66 0.91 3.20 11.34
CA GLN A 66 1.79 4.09 12.10
C GLN A 66 2.05 3.50 13.49
N GLY A 67 3.00 4.06 14.23
CA GLY A 67 3.31 3.61 15.58
C GLY A 67 2.10 3.67 16.51
N TRP A 68 2.02 2.69 17.42
CA TRP A 68 1.04 2.74 18.51
C TRP A 68 1.47 3.75 19.58
N TRP A 69 0.51 4.48 20.14
CA TRP A 69 0.75 5.42 21.22
C TRP A 69 -0.50 5.58 22.09
N GLU A 70 -0.35 6.22 23.24
CA GLU A 70 -1.45 6.45 24.16
C GLU A 70 -1.92 7.91 24.08
N LYS A 71 -3.22 8.09 23.83
CA LYS A 71 -3.91 9.38 23.79
C LYS A 71 -4.94 9.41 24.92
N ASP A 72 -4.76 10.30 25.87
CA ASP A 72 -5.69 10.48 27.01
C ASP A 72 -6.02 9.18 27.77
N GLY A 73 -5.03 8.30 27.93
CA GLY A 73 -5.19 7.00 28.59
C GLY A 73 -5.81 5.91 27.72
N VAL A 74 -5.98 6.15 26.41
CA VAL A 74 -6.48 5.19 25.44
C VAL A 74 -5.40 4.90 24.40
N GLY A 75 -5.04 3.64 24.23
CA GLY A 75 -4.13 3.21 23.18
C GLY A 75 -4.76 3.41 21.81
N VAL A 76 -4.03 4.00 20.87
CA VAL A 76 -4.50 4.29 19.51
C VAL A 76 -3.38 4.02 18.50
N ALA A 77 -3.78 3.77 17.26
CA ALA A 77 -2.88 3.79 16.11
C ALA A 77 -3.64 4.24 14.85
N THR A 78 -2.88 4.72 13.87
CA THR A 78 -3.40 5.12 12.57
C THR A 78 -3.05 4.05 11.53
N PHE A 79 -4.00 3.75 10.65
CA PHE A 79 -3.87 2.67 9.67
C PHE A 79 -4.22 3.14 8.27
N TYR A 80 -3.40 2.77 7.30
CA TYR A 80 -3.77 2.71 5.90
C TYR A 80 -4.38 1.36 5.63
N THR A 81 -5.59 1.35 5.10
CA THR A 81 -6.32 0.13 4.80
C THR A 81 -6.91 0.19 3.39
N GLN A 82 -7.12 -0.96 2.78
CA GLN A 82 -7.62 -1.02 1.39
C GLN A 82 -8.38 -2.32 1.18
N ASP A 83 -9.44 -2.27 0.36
CA ASP A 83 -10.10 -3.44 -0.21
C ASP A 83 -9.78 -3.58 -1.71
N GLY A 84 -10.55 -4.36 -2.45
CA GLY A 84 -10.37 -4.53 -3.89
C GLY A 84 -10.70 -3.30 -4.73
N VAL A 85 -11.36 -2.29 -4.16
CA VAL A 85 -11.91 -1.13 -4.88
C VAL A 85 -11.25 0.18 -4.45
N GLY A 86 -11.05 0.41 -3.13
CA GLY A 86 -10.56 1.69 -2.65
C GLY A 86 -9.81 1.63 -1.32
N GLY A 87 -9.18 2.75 -0.96
CA GLY A 87 -8.41 2.93 0.25
C GLY A 87 -9.19 3.68 1.33
N TYR A 88 -8.86 3.39 2.59
CA TYR A 88 -9.43 4.07 3.76
C TYR A 88 -8.32 4.42 4.73
N PHE A 89 -8.38 5.60 5.31
CA PHE A 89 -7.48 6.06 6.36
C PHE A 89 -8.20 6.05 7.70
N LEU A 90 -7.71 5.24 8.64
CA LEU A 90 -8.29 5.11 9.98
C LEU A 90 -7.43 5.92 10.95
N TYR A 91 -7.88 7.12 11.28
CA TYR A 91 -7.12 8.03 12.11
C TYR A 91 -7.33 7.74 13.59
N ASN A 92 -6.23 7.50 14.31
CA ASN A 92 -6.22 7.26 15.76
C ASN A 92 -7.29 6.25 16.22
N MET A 93 -7.40 5.13 15.49
CA MET A 93 -8.34 4.05 15.85
C MET A 93 -7.93 3.43 17.19
N PRO A 94 -8.84 3.37 18.19
CA PRO A 94 -8.56 2.76 19.48
C PRO A 94 -8.20 1.28 19.36
N CYS A 95 -7.09 0.89 19.96
CA CYS A 95 -6.66 -0.50 20.08
C CYS A 95 -5.67 -0.67 21.25
N SER A 96 -5.69 -1.83 21.90
CA SER A 96 -4.64 -2.17 22.85
C SER A 96 -3.29 -2.39 22.13
N GLU A 97 -2.19 -2.27 22.86
CA GLU A 97 -0.87 -2.59 22.32
C GLU A 97 -0.77 -4.07 21.88
N ASP A 98 -1.43 -4.96 22.60
CA ASP A 98 -1.52 -6.39 22.22
C ASP A 98 -2.28 -6.57 20.91
N ASP A 99 -3.43 -5.94 20.75
CA ASP A 99 -4.19 -5.99 19.49
C ASP A 99 -3.40 -5.42 18.32
N TYR A 100 -2.73 -4.27 18.54
CA TYR A 100 -1.86 -3.65 17.55
C TYR A 100 -0.74 -4.59 17.10
N ASN A 101 -0.09 -5.28 18.05
CA ASN A 101 1.04 -6.15 17.75
C ASN A 101 0.62 -7.52 17.20
N ASN A 102 -0.52 -8.08 17.65
CA ASN A 102 -0.86 -9.47 17.41
C ASN A 102 -2.04 -9.69 16.47
N LYS A 103 -3.02 -8.77 16.40
CA LYS A 103 -4.23 -8.91 15.59
C LYS A 103 -4.26 -7.97 14.38
N LEU A 104 -3.90 -6.69 14.56
CA LEU A 104 -3.94 -5.66 13.52
C LEU A 104 -2.66 -5.69 12.67
N LYS A 105 -2.37 -6.84 12.05
CA LYS A 105 -1.22 -7.06 11.18
C LYS A 105 -1.54 -6.66 9.74
N VAL A 106 -0.50 -6.33 8.97
CA VAL A 106 -0.65 -6.12 7.51
C VAL A 106 -1.29 -7.35 6.89
N GLY A 107 -2.28 -7.13 6.05
CA GLY A 107 -3.14 -8.12 5.42
C GLY A 107 -4.39 -8.49 6.21
N ALA A 108 -4.45 -8.26 7.53
CA ALA A 108 -5.61 -8.65 8.34
C ALA A 108 -6.89 -7.93 7.90
N LYS A 109 -8.00 -8.68 7.76
CA LYS A 109 -9.33 -8.15 7.46
C LYS A 109 -10.00 -7.64 8.73
N ILE A 110 -10.53 -6.44 8.67
CA ILE A 110 -11.28 -5.83 9.78
C ILE A 110 -12.59 -5.22 9.28
N LYS A 111 -13.61 -5.28 10.13
CA LYS A 111 -14.83 -4.47 10.00
C LYS A 111 -14.69 -3.26 10.92
N VAL A 112 -14.87 -2.09 10.36
CA VAL A 112 -14.72 -0.81 11.05
C VAL A 112 -16.05 -0.08 11.05
N THR A 113 -16.42 0.47 12.20
CA THR A 113 -17.55 1.41 12.36
C THR A 113 -17.00 2.69 12.94
N GLY A 114 -17.24 3.81 12.29
CA GLY A 114 -16.77 5.12 12.74
C GLY A 114 -17.52 6.24 12.05
N TYR A 115 -16.93 7.41 12.00
CA TYR A 115 -17.48 8.58 11.34
C TYR A 115 -16.54 9.07 10.25
N LYS A 116 -17.09 9.37 9.07
CA LYS A 116 -16.33 9.98 7.99
C LYS A 116 -15.95 11.40 8.38
N ALA A 117 -14.68 11.72 8.27
CA ALA A 117 -14.17 13.07 8.50
C ALA A 117 -13.34 13.52 7.31
N GLU A 118 -13.06 14.81 7.25
CA GLU A 118 -12.14 15.41 6.31
C GLU A 118 -11.26 16.42 7.04
N TRP A 119 -9.95 16.32 6.85
CA TRP A 119 -8.98 17.25 7.40
C TRP A 119 -8.01 17.72 6.32
N ASP A 120 -8.10 18.98 5.93
CA ASP A 120 -7.28 19.60 4.88
C ASP A 120 -7.24 18.81 3.55
N GLY A 121 -8.38 18.18 3.19
CA GLY A 121 -8.54 17.38 1.98
C GLY A 121 -8.29 15.87 2.18
N GLU A 122 -7.74 15.44 3.33
CA GLU A 122 -7.66 14.02 3.67
C GLU A 122 -9.01 13.51 4.17
N VAL A 123 -9.52 12.46 3.49
CA VAL A 123 -10.76 11.78 3.92
C VAL A 123 -10.40 10.62 4.84
N GLU A 124 -10.85 10.71 6.07
CA GLU A 124 -10.52 9.76 7.12
C GLU A 124 -11.75 9.19 7.83
N ILE A 125 -11.56 8.11 8.56
CA ILE A 125 -12.55 7.56 9.50
C ILE A 125 -12.02 7.79 10.91
N ILE A 126 -12.78 8.52 11.71
CA ILE A 126 -12.48 8.86 13.10
C ILE A 126 -13.43 8.16 14.07
N ASP A 127 -13.13 8.22 15.36
CA ASP A 127 -13.92 7.62 16.45
C ASP A 127 -14.30 6.16 16.13
N ALA A 128 -13.36 5.44 15.56
CA ALA A 128 -13.58 4.12 15.00
C ALA A 128 -13.59 3.04 16.08
N THR A 129 -14.45 2.05 15.88
CA THR A 129 -14.39 0.74 16.53
C THR A 129 -14.16 -0.32 15.46
N TRP A 130 -13.57 -1.46 15.85
CA TRP A 130 -13.22 -2.51 14.90
C TRP A 130 -13.51 -3.90 15.42
N THR A 131 -13.64 -4.84 14.49
CA THR A 131 -13.73 -6.28 14.76
C THR A 131 -12.85 -7.02 13.76
N LEU A 132 -12.03 -7.95 14.23
CA LEU A 132 -11.23 -8.81 13.36
C LEU A 132 -12.15 -9.79 12.62
N LEU A 133 -11.91 -9.96 11.33
CA LEU A 133 -12.60 -10.93 10.48
C LEU A 133 -11.60 -11.95 9.92
N GLU A 134 -12.10 -13.07 9.44
CA GLU A 134 -11.30 -13.99 8.63
C GLU A 134 -11.00 -13.38 7.27
N GLY A 135 -9.78 -13.55 6.78
CA GLY A 135 -9.32 -13.08 5.49
C GLY A 135 -7.96 -12.41 5.57
N ASN A 136 -7.24 -12.44 4.45
CA ASN A 136 -5.94 -11.81 4.30
C ASN A 136 -5.77 -11.25 2.89
N TYR A 137 -5.43 -9.97 2.78
CA TYR A 137 -5.14 -9.34 1.50
C TYR A 137 -4.12 -8.21 1.65
N VAL A 138 -3.08 -8.28 0.84
CA VAL A 138 -2.12 -7.17 0.66
C VAL A 138 -2.26 -6.67 -0.78
N ALA A 139 -2.66 -5.42 -0.91
CA ALA A 139 -2.89 -4.82 -2.22
C ALA A 139 -1.56 -4.64 -2.99
N PRO A 140 -1.52 -4.97 -4.28
CA PRO A 140 -0.41 -4.55 -5.12
C PRO A 140 -0.43 -3.03 -5.30
N ALA A 141 0.76 -2.40 -5.39
CA ALA A 141 0.84 -0.98 -5.67
C ALA A 141 0.27 -0.65 -7.06
N LYS A 142 -0.74 0.21 -7.11
CA LYS A 142 -1.33 0.69 -8.37
C LYS A 142 -0.42 1.74 -9.00
N ASP A 143 0.02 1.51 -10.23
CA ASP A 143 0.79 2.51 -10.97
C ASP A 143 -0.09 3.73 -11.30
N VAL A 144 0.28 4.88 -10.75
CA VAL A 144 -0.40 6.17 -10.94
C VAL A 144 0.44 7.19 -11.68
N THR A 145 1.58 6.78 -12.24
CA THR A 145 2.53 7.68 -12.90
C THR A 145 1.86 8.59 -13.93
N ALA A 146 1.05 8.02 -14.81
CA ALA A 146 0.29 8.78 -15.81
C ALA A 146 -0.88 9.58 -15.23
N THR A 147 -1.34 9.27 -14.03
CA THR A 147 -2.48 9.92 -13.38
C THR A 147 -2.06 11.14 -12.56
N LEU A 148 -0.79 11.26 -12.16
CA LEU A 148 -0.28 12.35 -11.32
C LEU A 148 -0.63 13.75 -11.84
N ALA A 149 -0.69 13.92 -13.16
CA ALA A 149 -1.01 15.20 -13.78
C ALA A 149 -2.51 15.56 -13.75
N ASN A 150 -3.37 14.62 -13.34
CA ASN A 150 -4.82 14.80 -13.30
C ASN A 150 -5.33 14.58 -11.87
N GLU A 151 -5.32 15.65 -11.09
CA GLU A 151 -5.71 15.61 -9.67
C GLU A 151 -7.16 15.14 -9.47
N ALA A 152 -8.08 15.46 -10.39
CA ALA A 152 -9.47 15.04 -10.32
C ALA A 152 -9.66 13.51 -10.49
N GLU A 153 -8.73 12.84 -11.17
CA GLU A 153 -8.71 11.36 -11.23
C GLU A 153 -7.87 10.78 -10.10
N LEU A 154 -6.80 11.46 -9.69
CA LEU A 154 -5.93 10.99 -8.61
C LEU A 154 -6.66 10.96 -7.26
N VAL A 155 -7.49 11.97 -6.95
CA VAL A 155 -8.27 12.03 -5.70
C VAL A 155 -9.25 10.87 -5.54
N LYS A 156 -9.73 10.28 -6.63
CA LYS A 156 -10.58 9.07 -6.59
C LYS A 156 -9.83 7.83 -6.08
N LEU A 157 -8.51 7.89 -6.04
CA LEU A 157 -7.62 6.84 -5.57
C LEU A 157 -7.02 7.16 -4.20
N GLN A 158 -7.56 8.18 -3.51
CA GLN A 158 -7.09 8.59 -2.20
C GLN A 158 -6.98 7.40 -1.24
N ASN A 159 -5.93 7.39 -0.42
CA ASN A 159 -5.59 6.35 0.53
C ASN A 159 -5.21 4.98 -0.05
N MET A 160 -5.27 4.79 -1.37
CA MET A 160 -4.82 3.54 -1.99
C MET A 160 -3.30 3.42 -1.99
N PHE A 161 -2.82 2.19 -1.90
CA PHE A 161 -1.41 1.86 -2.13
C PHE A 161 -1.07 2.02 -3.61
N ALA A 162 -0.11 2.87 -3.91
CA ALA A 162 0.23 3.29 -5.26
C ALA A 162 1.73 3.26 -5.53
N SER A 163 2.09 3.32 -6.81
CA SER A 163 3.49 3.48 -7.25
C SER A 163 3.61 4.59 -8.29
N VAL A 164 4.77 5.23 -8.29
CA VAL A 164 5.20 6.19 -9.32
C VAL A 164 6.52 5.69 -9.87
N LYS A 165 6.63 5.61 -11.20
CA LYS A 165 7.76 5.01 -11.90
C LYS A 165 8.62 6.05 -12.62
N GLY A 166 9.94 5.84 -12.61
CA GLY A 166 10.89 6.63 -13.39
C GLY A 166 10.94 8.12 -13.04
N ALA A 167 10.53 8.48 -11.82
CA ALA A 167 10.55 9.85 -11.35
C ALA A 167 11.99 10.36 -11.19
N THR A 168 12.24 11.63 -11.47
CA THR A 168 13.55 12.25 -11.28
C THR A 168 13.53 13.16 -10.08
N VAL A 169 14.41 12.97 -9.12
CA VAL A 169 14.54 13.83 -7.93
C VAL A 169 14.94 15.23 -8.36
N VAL A 170 14.21 16.23 -7.91
CA VAL A 170 14.51 17.65 -8.12
C VAL A 170 14.74 18.37 -6.79
N ALA A 171 15.39 19.54 -6.85
CA ALA A 171 15.68 20.29 -5.66
C ALA A 171 14.41 20.77 -4.95
N SER A 172 14.43 20.73 -3.61
CA SER A 172 13.46 21.33 -2.71
C SER A 172 14.14 22.52 -2.02
N ALA A 173 13.51 23.70 -2.05
CA ALA A 173 14.03 24.87 -1.34
C ALA A 173 13.47 24.88 0.09
N ASP A 174 14.37 25.11 1.06
CA ASP A 174 13.96 25.38 2.45
C ASP A 174 13.40 26.81 2.60
N LYS A 175 12.95 27.18 3.80
CA LYS A 175 12.39 28.52 4.07
C LYS A 175 13.34 29.68 3.81
N GLU A 176 14.65 29.42 3.72
CA GLU A 176 15.71 30.40 3.42
C GLU A 176 16.06 30.43 1.94
N GLY A 177 15.41 29.57 1.12
CA GLY A 177 15.65 29.44 -0.32
C GLY A 177 16.86 28.56 -0.66
N THR A 178 17.41 27.83 0.31
CA THR A 178 18.54 26.92 0.05
C THR A 178 18.01 25.62 -0.57
N GLU A 179 18.54 25.28 -1.74
CA GLU A 179 18.16 24.07 -2.46
C GLU A 179 18.83 22.81 -1.89
N LYS A 180 18.02 21.78 -1.64
CA LYS A 180 18.43 20.49 -1.11
C LYS A 180 17.68 19.36 -1.82
N PRO A 181 18.21 18.13 -1.88
CA PRO A 181 17.50 16.99 -2.46
C PRO A 181 16.27 16.58 -1.65
N PHE A 182 16.25 16.86 -0.35
CA PHE A 182 15.14 16.64 0.58
C PHE A 182 15.21 17.64 1.74
N LEU A 183 14.13 17.75 2.50
CA LEU A 183 14.02 18.60 3.70
C LEU A 183 13.55 17.75 4.87
N TYR A 184 14.11 17.95 6.05
CA TYR A 184 13.46 17.56 7.30
C TYR A 184 12.42 18.63 7.65
N LYS A 185 11.17 18.21 7.86
CA LYS A 185 9.97 19.06 7.83
C LYS A 185 9.76 19.76 6.49
N TRP A 186 8.53 20.19 6.27
CA TRP A 186 8.08 20.81 5.03
C TRP A 186 8.85 22.11 4.66
N ASP A 187 9.38 22.82 5.66
CA ASP A 187 10.09 24.11 5.52
C ASP A 187 11.61 23.99 5.70
N GLY A 188 12.15 22.80 5.93
CA GLY A 188 13.56 22.55 6.16
C GLY A 188 14.06 22.92 7.57
N SER A 189 13.16 23.26 8.51
CA SER A 189 13.52 23.60 9.90
C SER A 189 13.74 22.40 10.80
N GLY A 190 13.48 21.20 10.30
CA GLY A 190 13.56 19.95 11.06
C GLY A 190 14.97 19.35 11.16
N GLN A 191 15.01 18.19 11.75
CA GLN A 191 16.22 17.39 11.98
C GLN A 191 15.94 15.90 11.72
N GLN A 192 16.97 15.07 11.72
CA GLN A 192 16.83 13.62 11.59
C GLN A 192 15.84 13.06 12.62
N GLY A 193 14.86 12.30 12.15
CA GLY A 193 13.75 11.77 12.93
C GLY A 193 12.43 12.50 12.71
N ASP A 194 12.47 13.71 12.14
CA ASP A 194 11.28 14.39 11.62
C ASP A 194 10.91 13.83 10.23
N ASP A 195 9.73 14.15 9.73
CA ASP A 195 9.29 13.79 8.38
C ASP A 195 10.24 14.32 7.32
N ILE A 196 10.46 13.52 6.27
CA ILE A 196 11.26 13.94 5.12
C ILE A 196 10.33 14.32 3.97
N TYR A 197 10.51 15.54 3.47
CA TYR A 197 9.83 16.05 2.28
C TYR A 197 10.82 16.17 1.12
N PHE A 198 10.42 15.67 -0.04
CA PHE A 198 11.21 15.77 -1.24
C PHE A 198 10.33 15.95 -2.47
N LYS A 199 10.92 16.40 -3.56
CA LYS A 199 10.22 16.64 -4.82
C LYS A 199 10.80 15.80 -5.93
N VAL A 200 9.93 15.36 -6.84
CA VAL A 200 10.34 14.69 -8.06
C VAL A 200 9.66 15.30 -9.28
N SER A 201 10.31 15.18 -10.42
CA SER A 201 9.72 15.51 -11.72
C SER A 201 9.27 14.24 -12.44
N VAL A 202 8.04 14.27 -12.96
CA VAL A 202 7.47 13.27 -13.86
C VAL A 202 6.90 14.02 -15.07
N ASP A 203 7.35 13.70 -16.28
CA ASP A 203 6.92 14.35 -17.53
C ASP A 203 7.02 15.90 -17.48
N GLY A 204 8.09 16.41 -16.84
CA GLY A 204 8.37 17.84 -16.72
C GLY A 204 7.54 18.60 -15.68
N LYS A 205 6.65 17.93 -14.95
CA LYS A 205 5.90 18.48 -13.81
C LYS A 205 6.51 18.02 -12.49
N THR A 206 6.49 18.90 -11.49
CA THR A 206 7.04 18.63 -10.16
C THR A 206 5.93 18.24 -9.16
N TYR A 207 6.19 17.19 -8.39
CA TYR A 207 5.29 16.65 -7.38
C TYR A 207 6.02 16.49 -6.05
N GLY A 208 5.32 16.79 -4.95
CA GLY A 208 5.83 16.63 -3.59
C GLY A 208 5.49 15.25 -3.01
N PHE A 209 6.41 14.70 -2.21
CA PHE A 209 6.26 13.43 -1.50
C PHE A 209 6.75 13.58 -0.07
N CYS A 210 6.21 12.76 0.82
CA CYS A 210 6.59 12.71 2.23
C CYS A 210 6.99 11.29 2.65
N VAL A 211 8.11 11.15 3.34
CA VAL A 211 8.38 9.98 4.19
C VAL A 211 7.98 10.37 5.60
N GLU A 212 6.78 9.99 5.99
CA GLU A 212 6.18 10.32 7.27
C GLU A 212 6.83 9.46 8.37
N SER A 213 7.33 10.10 9.40
CA SER A 213 8.21 9.49 10.42
C SER A 213 7.49 8.49 11.32
N TYR A 214 6.15 8.63 11.51
CA TYR A 214 5.36 7.67 12.26
C TYR A 214 5.06 6.39 11.46
N LEU A 215 5.08 6.47 10.12
CA LEU A 215 4.91 5.32 9.22
C LEU A 215 6.26 4.66 8.89
N CYS A 216 7.27 5.46 8.61
CA CYS A 216 8.62 5.03 8.24
C CYS A 216 9.67 5.78 9.08
N GLY A 217 9.85 5.36 10.33
CA GLY A 217 10.79 5.99 11.26
C GLY A 217 12.24 5.99 10.76
N LYS A 218 13.10 6.80 11.39
CA LYS A 218 14.48 7.08 10.98
C LYS A 218 15.38 5.85 10.76
N ASP A 219 15.04 4.74 11.39
CA ASP A 219 15.80 3.48 11.26
C ASP A 219 15.32 2.60 10.12
N SER A 220 14.18 2.93 9.48
CA SER A 220 13.62 2.20 8.35
C SER A 220 14.49 2.32 7.10
N ALA A 221 14.37 1.32 6.22
CA ALA A 221 15.06 1.34 4.92
C ALA A 221 14.59 2.52 4.04
N THR A 222 13.30 2.87 4.11
CA THR A 222 12.70 3.96 3.34
C THR A 222 13.23 5.32 3.78
N TYR A 223 13.30 5.55 5.09
CA TYR A 223 13.84 6.80 5.63
C TYR A 223 15.30 7.01 5.22
N LYS A 224 16.13 5.97 5.39
CA LYS A 224 17.54 5.98 4.97
C LYS A 224 17.71 6.16 3.47
N ALA A 225 16.83 5.58 2.65
CA ALA A 225 16.84 5.79 1.22
C ALA A 225 16.49 7.23 0.85
N ALA A 226 15.55 7.86 1.57
CA ALA A 226 15.22 9.28 1.37
C ALA A 226 16.39 10.21 1.74
N GLU A 227 17.11 9.93 2.85
CA GLU A 227 18.33 10.67 3.23
C GLU A 227 19.48 10.53 2.22
N ALA A 228 19.48 9.45 1.44
CA ALA A 228 20.52 9.19 0.44
C ALA A 228 20.22 9.84 -0.94
N LEU A 229 19.04 10.43 -1.14
CA LEU A 229 18.63 11.03 -2.41
C LEU A 229 19.56 12.16 -2.85
N LYS A 230 19.78 12.23 -4.15
CA LYS A 230 20.51 13.32 -4.83
C LYS A 230 19.65 13.88 -5.94
N VAL A 231 19.76 15.18 -6.18
CA VAL A 231 19.12 15.81 -7.35
C VAL A 231 19.63 15.13 -8.62
N GLY A 232 18.70 14.73 -9.48
CA GLY A 232 18.96 14.00 -10.71
C GLY A 232 18.84 12.48 -10.60
N ASP A 233 18.70 11.91 -9.39
CA ASP A 233 18.46 10.47 -9.23
C ASP A 233 17.13 10.08 -9.89
N LYS A 234 17.13 8.96 -10.62
CA LYS A 234 15.92 8.34 -11.16
C LYS A 234 15.45 7.24 -10.22
N ILE A 235 14.21 7.37 -9.76
CA ILE A 235 13.65 6.50 -8.72
C ILE A 235 12.25 6.01 -9.07
N ASP A 236 11.93 4.85 -8.52
CA ASP A 236 10.57 4.34 -8.40
C ASP A 236 10.13 4.49 -6.94
N LEU A 237 8.89 4.92 -6.74
CA LEU A 237 8.28 5.16 -5.44
C LEU A 237 7.09 4.21 -5.23
N GLU A 238 6.90 3.75 -4.00
CA GLU A 238 5.66 3.09 -3.56
C GLU A 238 5.21 3.73 -2.25
N GLY A 239 3.90 3.90 -2.07
CA GLY A 239 3.34 4.52 -0.88
C GLY A 239 1.82 4.69 -0.98
N PHE A 240 1.25 5.44 -0.04
CA PHE A 240 -0.18 5.69 0.01
C PHE A 240 -0.50 7.10 -0.49
N LEU A 241 -1.58 7.22 -1.25
CA LEU A 241 -2.04 8.50 -1.79
C LEU A 241 -2.74 9.34 -0.70
N TYR A 242 -1.96 9.84 0.23
CA TYR A 242 -2.40 10.76 1.28
C TYR A 242 -2.60 12.17 0.71
N TRP A 243 -3.49 12.94 1.34
CA TRP A 243 -3.82 14.33 0.96
C TRP A 243 -3.52 15.30 2.10
N TYR A 244 -2.96 16.45 1.76
CA TYR A 244 -2.86 17.60 2.64
C TYR A 244 -2.83 18.86 1.78
N GLN A 245 -3.99 19.53 1.64
CA GLN A 245 -4.18 20.68 0.74
C GLN A 245 -3.78 20.38 -0.72
N GLY A 246 -3.93 19.11 -1.14
CA GLY A 246 -3.50 18.54 -2.39
C GLY A 246 -2.79 17.19 -2.22
N PRO A 247 -2.38 16.53 -3.31
CA PRO A 247 -1.69 15.26 -3.23
C PRO A 247 -0.37 15.38 -2.47
N GLN A 248 -0.22 14.61 -1.40
CA GLN A 248 1.03 14.50 -0.61
C GLN A 248 1.28 13.02 -0.26
N PRO A 249 1.61 12.17 -1.24
CA PRO A 249 1.75 10.74 -0.99
C PRO A 249 2.77 10.42 0.10
N HIS A 250 2.40 9.54 1.03
CA HIS A 250 3.27 9.02 2.07
C HIS A 250 4.02 7.79 1.58
N VAL A 251 5.32 7.94 1.36
CA VAL A 251 6.19 6.96 0.72
C VAL A 251 6.63 5.88 1.71
N THR A 252 6.48 4.62 1.30
CA THR A 252 6.91 3.44 2.07
C THR A 252 8.05 2.67 1.40
N ALA A 253 8.38 2.97 0.15
CA ALA A 253 9.56 2.42 -0.52
C ALA A 253 10.11 3.39 -1.58
N ILE A 254 11.43 3.47 -1.64
CA ILE A 254 12.21 4.21 -2.65
C ILE A 254 13.21 3.23 -3.25
N LYS A 255 13.20 3.08 -4.58
CA LYS A 255 14.10 2.19 -5.32
C LYS A 255 14.72 2.94 -6.49
N ALA A 256 15.95 2.62 -6.88
CA ALA A 256 16.49 3.11 -8.13
C ALA A 256 15.63 2.62 -9.30
N ALA A 257 15.26 3.54 -10.22
CA ALA A 257 14.54 3.15 -11.43
C ALA A 257 15.42 2.27 -12.32
N LYS A 258 14.80 1.29 -12.96
CA LYS A 258 15.47 0.35 -13.87
C LYS A 258 15.60 0.90 -15.28
#